data_f066bc641dd3eb595298fab98fbd0304
#
_entry.id   f066bc641dd3eb595298fab98fbd0304
#
_cell.length_a   1.000
_cell.length_b   1.000
_cell.length_c   1.000
_cell.angle_alpha   90.00
_cell.angle_beta   90.00
_cell.angle_gamma   90.00
#
_symmetry.space_group_name_H-M   'P 1'
#
loop_
_entity.id
_entity.type
_entity.pdbx_description
1 polymer ?
#
loop_
_entity_poly.entity_id
_entity_poly.type
_entity_poly.pdbx_seq_one_letter_code
_entity_poly.pdbx_strand_id
1 'polypeptide(L)'
;NTGSQPQGENAAATETAEVSDDIVNIGVTNTLGTLNPLLMDGGETNKYATSLMFLPLVELNSNLEFEGEIADSVTTEDNKNFIVHIDEKASWSDGEKITADDVVYTALRLTSPVIGNTSMMYYVFEGVGDDGFTEEGAESIDGIKAIDDATVQFTTKEEMSLTTFENSYARYLMTLPKHVIEQYTEEELKTAEWFNHPDVVSGPYMVTDFDVDHYISYKANENYWKGAPKIAKLNIKIVSGSQLYAGLQSGEIDITQPTMSVIPEEDYDSVEALSNVNVVYGEPVTNQSVFIQTKNVPDVRVRQAMLYAID
;
A
#
# COMPACT_ATOMS: atom_id res chain seq x y z
N ASN A 1 -15.23 -12.16 -63.44
CA ASN A 1 -16.12 -11.44 -62.54
C ASN A 1 -15.59 -11.55 -61.11
N THR A 2 -14.86 -10.56 -60.72
CA THR A 2 -14.30 -10.31 -59.41
C THR A 2 -15.31 -9.59 -58.54
N GLY A 3 -15.74 -10.22 -57.47
CA GLY A 3 -16.56 -9.59 -56.44
C GLY A 3 -15.72 -9.33 -55.18
N SER A 4 -15.44 -8.05 -54.95
CA SER A 4 -14.80 -7.57 -53.72
C SER A 4 -15.84 -7.56 -52.59
N GLN A 5 -15.51 -8.20 -51.46
CA GLN A 5 -16.22 -8.05 -50.19
C GLN A 5 -15.68 -6.81 -49.45
N PRO A 6 -16.51 -6.03 -48.80
CA PRO A 6 -16.05 -4.95 -47.92
C PRO A 6 -15.58 -5.51 -46.57
N GLN A 7 -14.42 -5.07 -46.13
CA GLN A 7 -13.94 -5.25 -44.79
C GLN A 7 -14.82 -4.43 -43.82
N GLY A 8 -15.47 -5.11 -42.89
CA GLY A 8 -16.12 -4.49 -41.75
C GLY A 8 -15.10 -4.01 -40.75
N GLU A 9 -15.09 -2.73 -40.46
CA GLU A 9 -14.43 -2.13 -39.33
C GLU A 9 -15.04 -2.68 -38.04
N ASN A 10 -14.23 -3.41 -37.28
CA ASN A 10 -14.56 -3.79 -35.91
C ASN A 10 -14.36 -2.55 -35.03
N ALA A 11 -15.41 -1.79 -34.80
CA ALA A 11 -15.48 -0.83 -33.74
C ALA A 11 -15.46 -1.64 -32.41
N ALA A 12 -14.36 -1.58 -31.67
CA ALA A 12 -14.29 -2.06 -30.31
C ALA A 12 -15.29 -1.25 -29.47
N ALA A 13 -16.43 -1.86 -29.16
CA ALA A 13 -17.35 -1.33 -28.17
C ALA A 13 -16.64 -1.34 -26.83
N THR A 14 -16.37 -0.17 -26.31
CA THR A 14 -15.99 0.01 -24.92
C THR A 14 -17.23 -0.40 -24.09
N GLU A 15 -17.25 -1.64 -23.62
CA GLU A 15 -18.22 -2.05 -22.60
C GLU A 15 -17.95 -1.20 -21.36
N THR A 16 -18.81 -0.23 -21.11
CA THR A 16 -18.93 0.38 -19.80
C THR A 16 -19.43 -0.72 -18.87
N ALA A 17 -18.53 -1.29 -18.06
CA ALA A 17 -18.92 -2.25 -17.05
C ALA A 17 -19.93 -1.58 -16.12
N GLU A 18 -21.14 -2.14 -16.01
CA GLU A 18 -22.11 -1.69 -15.03
C GLU A 18 -21.52 -1.91 -13.63
N VAL A 19 -21.49 -0.84 -12.83
CA VAL A 19 -21.04 -0.90 -11.43
C VAL A 19 -22.13 -1.65 -10.64
N SER A 20 -21.77 -2.73 -9.97
CA SER A 20 -22.69 -3.46 -9.10
C SER A 20 -22.99 -2.63 -7.84
N ASP A 21 -24.26 -2.58 -7.44
CA ASP A 21 -24.67 -1.99 -6.14
C ASP A 21 -24.27 -2.86 -4.92
N ASP A 22 -23.64 -3.99 -5.15
CA ASP A 22 -23.23 -4.92 -4.11
C ASP A 22 -22.15 -4.34 -3.20
N ILE A 23 -22.24 -4.72 -1.95
CA ILE A 23 -21.24 -4.39 -0.93
C ILE A 23 -20.38 -5.62 -0.70
N VAL A 24 -19.05 -5.48 -0.76
CA VAL A 24 -18.12 -6.53 -0.38
C VAL A 24 -17.57 -6.26 1.01
N ASN A 25 -17.73 -7.22 1.90
CA ASN A 25 -17.25 -7.19 3.28
C ASN A 25 -15.93 -7.97 3.40
N ILE A 26 -14.86 -7.29 3.75
CA ILE A 26 -13.51 -7.82 3.89
C ILE A 26 -13.22 -8.01 5.38
N GLY A 27 -13.01 -9.26 5.82
CA GLY A 27 -12.65 -9.56 7.20
C GLY A 27 -11.16 -9.41 7.45
N VAL A 28 -10.78 -8.67 8.50
CA VAL A 28 -9.41 -8.52 8.99
C VAL A 28 -9.36 -8.79 10.49
N THR A 29 -8.22 -9.25 11.01
CA THR A 29 -8.05 -9.57 12.43
C THR A 29 -7.14 -8.59 13.17
N ASN A 30 -6.43 -7.72 12.46
CA ASN A 30 -5.61 -6.69 13.05
C ASN A 30 -6.37 -5.36 13.11
N THR A 31 -6.18 -4.63 14.20
CA THR A 31 -6.70 -3.28 14.33
C THR A 31 -5.96 -2.30 13.42
N LEU A 32 -6.63 -1.22 13.07
CA LEU A 32 -6.07 -0.11 12.32
C LEU A 32 -5.54 0.94 13.31
N GLY A 33 -4.32 1.43 13.08
CA GLY A 33 -3.79 2.51 13.90
C GLY A 33 -4.31 3.87 13.46
N THR A 34 -4.36 4.09 12.15
CA THR A 34 -4.72 5.38 11.54
C THR A 34 -5.03 5.21 10.06
N LEU A 35 -5.80 6.15 9.49
CA LEU A 35 -5.96 6.31 8.04
C LEU A 35 -5.02 7.37 7.46
N ASN A 36 -4.22 8.03 8.28
CA ASN A 36 -3.23 9.01 7.85
C ASN A 36 -1.93 8.31 7.41
N PRO A 37 -1.55 8.33 6.12
CA PRO A 37 -0.34 7.69 5.62
C PRO A 37 0.94 8.20 6.28
N LEU A 38 0.96 9.45 6.74
CA LEU A 38 2.13 10.05 7.40
C LEU A 38 2.40 9.45 8.78
N LEU A 39 1.39 8.84 9.41
CA LEU A 39 1.47 8.23 10.75
C LEU A 39 1.35 6.70 10.70
N MET A 40 1.21 6.13 9.49
CA MET A 40 1.05 4.70 9.29
C MET A 40 2.28 3.95 9.83
N ASP A 41 2.02 2.84 10.50
CA ASP A 41 3.04 1.85 10.80
C ASP A 41 3.29 0.95 9.57
N GLY A 42 4.29 0.09 9.63
CA GLY A 42 4.58 -0.88 8.57
C GLY A 42 3.61 -2.07 8.53
N GLY A 43 2.48 -2.00 9.23
CA GLY A 43 1.50 -3.09 9.32
C GLY A 43 0.74 -3.31 8.01
N GLU A 44 0.66 -4.56 7.56
CA GLU A 44 0.00 -4.90 6.28
C GLU A 44 -1.48 -4.51 6.25
N THR A 45 -2.20 -4.56 7.37
CA THR A 45 -3.63 -4.18 7.42
C THR A 45 -3.79 -2.67 7.24
N ASN A 46 -2.96 -1.84 7.90
CA ASN A 46 -2.94 -0.40 7.70
C ASN A 46 -2.59 -0.04 6.26
N LYS A 47 -1.52 -0.66 5.73
CA LYS A 47 -1.11 -0.48 4.34
C LYS A 47 -2.24 -0.82 3.38
N TYR A 48 -2.89 -1.98 3.55
CA TYR A 48 -4.00 -2.41 2.70
C TYR A 48 -5.16 -1.42 2.72
N ALA A 49 -5.63 -1.02 3.91
CA ALA A 49 -6.72 -0.06 4.06
C ALA A 49 -6.38 1.31 3.44
N THR A 50 -5.16 1.78 3.63
CA THR A 50 -4.70 3.07 3.13
C THR A 50 -4.48 3.05 1.61
N SER A 51 -3.97 1.94 1.03
CA SER A 51 -3.71 1.81 -0.40
C SER A 51 -4.99 1.79 -1.26
N LEU A 52 -6.15 1.54 -0.65
CA LEU A 52 -7.43 1.72 -1.34
C LEU A 52 -7.72 3.19 -1.68
N MET A 53 -7.13 4.14 -0.93
CA MET A 53 -7.29 5.58 -1.12
C MET A 53 -6.07 6.24 -1.75
N PHE A 54 -4.88 5.89 -1.28
CA PHE A 54 -3.62 6.51 -1.68
C PHE A 54 -2.68 5.43 -2.21
N LEU A 55 -2.41 5.48 -3.51
CA LEU A 55 -1.56 4.48 -4.14
C LEU A 55 -0.09 4.69 -3.77
N PRO A 56 0.67 3.60 -3.56
CA PRO A 56 2.13 3.65 -3.54
C PRO A 56 2.70 3.84 -4.95
N LEU A 57 4.02 3.93 -5.06
CA LEU A 57 4.68 4.00 -6.36
C LEU A 57 4.60 2.67 -7.10
N VAL A 58 4.79 1.56 -6.39
CA VAL A 58 4.72 0.18 -6.92
C VAL A 58 4.04 -0.74 -5.90
N GLU A 59 3.54 -1.89 -6.34
CA GLU A 59 3.03 -2.95 -5.45
C GLU A 59 3.41 -4.34 -5.99
N LEU A 60 3.37 -5.35 -5.13
CA LEU A 60 3.57 -6.75 -5.50
C LEU A 60 2.28 -7.35 -6.09
N ASN A 61 2.41 -8.00 -7.24
CA ASN A 61 1.34 -8.80 -7.80
C ASN A 61 1.29 -10.23 -7.18
N SER A 62 0.33 -11.03 -7.61
CA SER A 62 0.17 -12.42 -7.14
C SER A 62 1.34 -13.36 -7.49
N ASN A 63 2.22 -12.96 -8.40
CA ASN A 63 3.43 -13.69 -8.78
C ASN A 63 4.67 -13.22 -8.02
N LEU A 64 4.51 -12.30 -7.05
CA LEU A 64 5.58 -11.65 -6.30
C LEU A 64 6.52 -10.80 -7.18
N GLU A 65 5.98 -10.23 -8.25
CA GLU A 65 6.67 -9.29 -9.11
C GLU A 65 6.17 -7.89 -8.81
N PHE A 66 7.06 -6.87 -8.86
CA PHE A 66 6.65 -5.49 -8.66
C PHE A 66 5.95 -4.97 -9.92
N GLU A 67 4.78 -4.41 -9.72
CA GLU A 67 4.01 -3.72 -10.75
C GLU A 67 3.83 -2.25 -10.37
N GLY A 68 3.80 -1.38 -11.38
CA GLY A 68 3.60 0.05 -11.18
C GLY A 68 2.20 0.38 -10.67
N GLU A 69 2.13 1.16 -9.60
CA GLU A 69 0.89 1.76 -9.13
C GLU A 69 0.79 3.22 -9.60
N ILE A 70 1.48 4.16 -8.99
CA ILE A 70 1.62 5.53 -9.54
C ILE A 70 2.76 5.58 -10.56
N ALA A 71 3.85 4.84 -10.33
CA ALA A 71 4.95 4.76 -11.27
C ALA A 71 4.61 3.80 -12.42
N ASP A 72 5.03 4.14 -13.63
CA ASP A 72 5.05 3.21 -14.76
C ASP A 72 6.40 2.48 -14.86
N SER A 73 7.46 3.03 -14.26
CA SER A 73 8.77 2.40 -14.21
C SER A 73 9.61 2.84 -13.02
N VAL A 74 10.45 1.92 -12.55
CA VAL A 74 11.51 2.17 -11.57
C VAL A 74 12.79 1.55 -12.11
N THR A 75 13.85 2.34 -12.24
CA THR A 75 15.11 1.89 -12.82
C THR A 75 16.33 2.38 -12.03
N THR A 76 17.44 1.67 -12.15
CA THR A 76 18.74 2.10 -11.63
C THR A 76 19.85 1.55 -12.51
N GLU A 77 20.92 2.32 -12.71
CA GLU A 77 22.12 1.86 -13.43
C GLU A 77 23.27 1.52 -12.48
N ASP A 78 23.23 2.07 -11.25
CA ASP A 78 24.34 2.03 -10.30
C ASP A 78 23.95 1.49 -8.91
N ASN A 79 22.70 1.02 -8.74
CA ASN A 79 22.15 0.57 -7.46
C ASN A 79 22.18 1.62 -6.33
N LYS A 80 22.36 2.88 -6.67
CA LYS A 80 22.43 4.00 -5.74
C LYS A 80 21.45 5.12 -6.11
N ASN A 81 21.31 5.39 -7.41
CA ASN A 81 20.37 6.34 -7.96
C ASN A 81 19.19 5.57 -8.59
N PHE A 82 18.02 5.72 -8.02
CA PHE A 82 16.79 5.10 -8.50
C PHE A 82 15.94 6.17 -9.16
N ILE A 83 15.56 5.92 -10.41
CA ILE A 83 14.72 6.81 -11.20
C ILE A 83 13.31 6.22 -11.22
N VAL A 84 12.36 6.95 -10.68
CA VAL A 84 10.94 6.62 -10.68
C VAL A 84 10.25 7.53 -11.68
N HIS A 85 9.62 6.94 -12.69
CA HIS A 85 8.81 7.68 -13.66
C HIS A 85 7.33 7.48 -13.32
N ILE A 86 6.59 8.58 -13.19
CA ILE A 86 5.16 8.60 -12.89
C ILE A 86 4.38 8.38 -14.19
N ASP A 87 3.36 7.52 -14.17
CA ASP A 87 2.50 7.27 -15.31
C ASP A 87 1.82 8.56 -15.76
N GLU A 88 1.92 8.88 -17.05
CA GLU A 88 1.34 10.10 -17.64
C GLU A 88 -0.18 10.23 -17.42
N LYS A 89 -0.87 9.12 -17.16
CA LYS A 89 -2.31 9.09 -16.90
C LYS A 89 -2.64 9.27 -15.43
N ALA A 90 -1.64 9.11 -14.54
CA ALA A 90 -1.87 9.18 -13.10
C ALA A 90 -2.48 10.53 -12.73
N SER A 91 -3.65 10.47 -12.09
CA SER A 91 -4.39 11.67 -11.66
C SER A 91 -5.13 11.42 -10.35
N TRP A 92 -5.32 12.49 -9.63
CA TRP A 92 -6.18 12.56 -8.45
C TRP A 92 -7.65 12.47 -8.85
N SER A 93 -8.53 12.16 -7.89
CA SER A 93 -9.99 12.03 -8.12
C SER A 93 -10.66 13.35 -8.51
N ASP A 94 -10.04 14.48 -8.25
CA ASP A 94 -10.49 15.82 -8.66
C ASP A 94 -10.04 16.20 -10.09
N GLY A 95 -9.21 15.37 -10.72
CA GLY A 95 -8.71 15.53 -12.09
C GLY A 95 -7.34 16.20 -12.19
N GLU A 96 -6.76 16.68 -11.09
CA GLU A 96 -5.37 17.17 -11.09
C GLU A 96 -4.39 16.03 -11.35
N LYS A 97 -3.28 16.32 -12.02
CA LYS A 97 -2.21 15.34 -12.31
C LYS A 97 -1.47 14.98 -11.03
N ILE A 98 -1.11 13.70 -10.90
CA ILE A 98 -0.12 13.28 -9.91
C ILE A 98 1.26 13.60 -10.49
N THR A 99 2.07 14.31 -9.73
CA THR A 99 3.37 14.82 -10.17
C THR A 99 4.51 14.36 -9.26
N ALA A 100 5.73 14.55 -9.74
CA ALA A 100 6.94 14.32 -8.96
C ALA A 100 6.95 15.16 -7.67
N ASP A 101 6.35 16.36 -7.71
CA ASP A 101 6.22 17.23 -6.53
C ASP A 101 5.35 16.62 -5.43
N ASP A 102 4.29 15.87 -5.76
CA ASP A 102 3.47 15.17 -4.77
C ASP A 102 4.29 14.09 -4.05
N VAL A 103 5.10 13.34 -4.80
CA VAL A 103 5.99 12.30 -4.26
C VAL A 103 7.05 12.90 -3.34
N VAL A 104 7.76 13.94 -3.81
CA VAL A 104 8.81 14.64 -3.03
C VAL A 104 8.21 15.28 -1.78
N TYR A 105 7.05 15.93 -1.90
CA TYR A 105 6.36 16.53 -0.77
C TYR A 105 5.98 15.47 0.27
N THR A 106 5.42 14.35 -0.16
CA THR A 106 5.06 13.25 0.75
C THR A 106 6.28 12.71 1.49
N ALA A 107 7.38 12.45 0.76
CA ALA A 107 8.63 11.98 1.36
C ALA A 107 9.19 12.99 2.38
N LEU A 108 9.14 14.29 2.08
CA LEU A 108 9.57 15.35 3.00
C LEU A 108 8.73 15.36 4.29
N ARG A 109 7.41 15.15 4.19
CA ARG A 109 6.55 15.05 5.38
C ARG A 109 6.82 13.78 6.19
N LEU A 110 7.01 12.63 5.52
CA LEU A 110 7.34 11.37 6.19
C LEU A 110 8.68 11.43 6.97
N THR A 111 9.63 12.21 6.49
CA THR A 111 10.94 12.40 7.14
C THR A 111 11.00 13.60 8.10
N SER A 112 9.89 14.30 8.30
CA SER A 112 9.85 15.43 9.24
C SER A 112 9.91 14.94 10.69
N PRO A 113 10.81 15.49 11.54
CA PRO A 113 10.84 15.19 12.97
C PRO A 113 9.57 15.65 13.70
N VAL A 114 8.83 16.61 13.14
CA VAL A 114 7.55 17.09 13.69
C VAL A 114 6.46 16.04 13.50
N ILE A 115 6.38 15.39 12.34
CA ILE A 115 5.50 14.25 12.09
C ILE A 115 5.90 13.08 12.99
N GLY A 116 7.21 12.81 13.10
CA GLY A 116 7.76 11.87 14.06
C GLY A 116 7.43 10.39 13.77
N ASN A 117 7.21 10.01 12.51
CA ASN A 117 6.98 8.61 12.15
C ASN A 117 8.28 7.81 12.23
N THR A 118 8.37 6.94 13.23
CA THR A 118 9.54 6.08 13.46
C THR A 118 9.42 4.70 12.81
N SER A 119 8.28 4.37 12.21
CA SER A 119 8.03 3.08 11.56
C SER A 119 8.48 3.07 10.10
N MET A 120 8.36 4.21 9.42
CA MET A 120 8.72 4.40 8.02
C MET A 120 10.07 5.12 7.93
N MET A 121 11.17 4.40 8.21
CA MET A 121 12.50 5.01 8.38
C MET A 121 13.24 5.16 7.06
N TYR A 122 13.40 6.39 6.60
CA TYR A 122 14.09 6.77 5.35
C TYR A 122 15.58 7.11 5.53
N TYR A 123 16.22 6.65 6.60
CA TYR A 123 17.62 6.95 6.94
C TYR A 123 18.64 6.57 5.84
N VAL A 124 18.26 5.74 4.88
CA VAL A 124 19.11 5.30 3.78
C VAL A 124 19.32 6.37 2.72
N PHE A 125 18.47 7.39 2.63
CA PHE A 125 18.55 8.44 1.63
C PHE A 125 19.48 9.57 2.04
N GLU A 126 20.20 10.13 1.04
CA GLU A 126 21.03 11.31 1.26
C GLU A 126 20.19 12.48 1.82
N GLY A 127 20.71 13.20 2.79
CA GLY A 127 20.01 14.31 3.44
C GLY A 127 19.02 13.91 4.56
N VAL A 128 18.88 12.61 4.86
CA VAL A 128 18.10 12.11 5.99
C VAL A 128 19.07 11.61 7.09
N GLY A 129 18.83 11.97 8.33
CA GLY A 129 19.63 11.53 9.47
C GLY A 129 19.55 10.02 9.73
N ASP A 130 20.45 9.50 10.56
CA ASP A 130 20.47 8.07 10.94
C ASP A 130 19.26 7.69 11.82
N ASP A 131 18.57 8.68 12.38
CA ASP A 131 17.32 8.56 13.10
C ASP A 131 16.08 8.49 12.19
N GLY A 132 16.27 8.62 10.87
CA GLY A 132 15.21 8.58 9.88
C GLY A 132 14.57 9.93 9.57
N PHE A 133 15.08 11.02 10.16
CA PHE A 133 14.51 12.35 9.99
C PHE A 133 15.45 13.32 9.25
N THR A 134 14.82 14.30 8.59
CA THR A 134 15.52 15.51 8.11
C THR A 134 15.76 16.47 9.27
N GLU A 135 16.51 17.55 9.02
CA GLU A 135 16.57 18.66 9.99
C GLU A 135 15.17 19.29 10.13
N GLU A 136 14.86 19.78 11.35
CA GLU A 136 13.59 20.49 11.59
C GLU A 136 13.47 21.72 10.67
N GLY A 137 12.36 21.82 9.97
CA GLY A 137 12.10 22.91 9.02
C GLY A 137 12.80 22.73 7.67
N ALA A 138 13.31 21.53 7.35
CA ALA A 138 13.85 21.25 6.02
C ALA A 138 12.78 21.48 4.93
N GLU A 139 13.19 22.14 3.84
CA GLU A 139 12.33 22.41 2.68
C GLU A 139 12.57 21.42 1.53
N SER A 140 13.58 20.54 1.66
CA SER A 140 13.95 19.55 0.66
C SER A 140 14.75 18.41 1.27
N ILE A 141 14.86 17.30 0.53
CA ILE A 141 15.71 16.16 0.86
C ILE A 141 16.76 16.03 -0.25
N ASP A 142 18.05 16.00 0.12
CA ASP A 142 19.13 15.92 -0.87
C ASP A 142 19.07 14.66 -1.74
N GLY A 143 18.59 13.56 -1.17
CA GLY A 143 18.46 12.28 -1.84
C GLY A 143 17.10 12.02 -2.49
N ILE A 144 16.13 12.96 -2.47
CA ILE A 144 14.82 12.75 -3.10
C ILE A 144 14.42 14.02 -3.81
N LYS A 145 14.47 14.00 -5.16
CA LYS A 145 14.31 15.20 -5.98
C LYS A 145 13.42 14.95 -7.19
N ALA A 146 12.53 15.90 -7.47
CA ALA A 146 11.86 15.98 -8.75
C ALA A 146 12.90 16.42 -9.81
N ILE A 147 13.07 15.63 -10.88
CA ILE A 147 13.92 15.95 -12.03
C ILE A 147 13.12 16.75 -13.06
N ASP A 148 11.86 16.37 -13.22
CA ASP A 148 10.83 17.05 -13.99
C ASP A 148 9.45 16.71 -13.37
N ASP A 149 8.36 17.12 -14.00
CA ASP A 149 7.00 16.93 -13.47
C ASP A 149 6.60 15.44 -13.29
N ALA A 150 7.24 14.53 -14.03
CA ALA A 150 6.92 13.10 -14.03
C ALA A 150 8.06 12.21 -13.48
N THR A 151 9.22 12.77 -13.15
CA THR A 151 10.40 11.98 -12.80
C THR A 151 10.94 12.35 -11.43
N VAL A 152 11.03 11.36 -10.54
CA VAL A 152 11.66 11.50 -9.22
C VAL A 152 12.95 10.68 -9.18
N GLN A 153 14.02 11.28 -8.70
CA GLN A 153 15.25 10.58 -8.38
C GLN A 153 15.36 10.38 -6.88
N PHE A 154 15.61 9.12 -6.50
CA PHE A 154 15.97 8.73 -5.13
C PHE A 154 17.45 8.35 -5.10
N THR A 155 18.23 8.97 -4.24
CA THR A 155 19.67 8.72 -4.08
C THR A 155 19.92 8.19 -2.67
N THR A 156 20.48 7.00 -2.57
CA THR A 156 20.81 6.35 -1.31
C THR A 156 22.25 6.62 -0.89
N LYS A 157 22.53 6.58 0.42
CA LYS A 157 23.88 6.74 0.97
C LYS A 157 24.80 5.59 0.55
N GLU A 158 24.26 4.38 0.53
CA GLU A 158 24.95 3.15 0.15
C GLU A 158 24.20 2.45 -0.98
N GLU A 159 24.87 1.56 -1.72
CA GLU A 159 24.24 0.77 -2.77
C GLU A 159 23.21 -0.20 -2.18
N MET A 160 22.08 -0.34 -2.86
CA MET A 160 21.07 -1.37 -2.57
C MET A 160 20.47 -1.93 -3.86
N SER A 161 19.93 -3.15 -3.82
CA SER A 161 19.28 -3.71 -5.01
C SER A 161 17.98 -2.97 -5.34
N LEU A 162 17.59 -2.96 -6.61
CA LEU A 162 16.31 -2.44 -7.07
C LEU A 162 15.14 -3.06 -6.29
N THR A 163 15.15 -4.39 -6.14
CA THR A 163 14.13 -5.11 -5.37
C THR A 163 14.04 -4.64 -3.91
N THR A 164 15.18 -4.32 -3.27
CA THR A 164 15.17 -3.76 -1.90
C THR A 164 14.54 -2.37 -1.87
N PHE A 165 14.86 -1.52 -2.84
CA PHE A 165 14.26 -0.18 -2.96
C PHE A 165 12.75 -0.28 -3.17
N GLU A 166 12.30 -1.10 -4.10
CA GLU A 166 10.88 -1.32 -4.40
C GLU A 166 10.14 -1.88 -3.19
N ASN A 167 10.67 -2.93 -2.56
CA ASN A 167 10.01 -3.61 -1.44
C ASN A 167 9.97 -2.79 -0.15
N SER A 168 11.02 -2.03 0.15
CA SER A 168 11.14 -1.35 1.45
C SER A 168 10.69 0.10 1.43
N TYR A 169 10.68 0.76 0.27
CA TYR A 169 10.41 2.19 0.15
C TYR A 169 9.31 2.49 -0.86
N ALA A 170 9.44 2.08 -2.13
CA ALA A 170 8.51 2.46 -3.18
C ALA A 170 7.07 1.94 -2.94
N ARG A 171 6.90 0.74 -2.38
CA ARG A 171 5.58 0.17 -2.07
C ARG A 171 4.97 0.65 -0.75
N TYR A 172 5.68 1.47 0.02
CA TYR A 172 5.19 2.06 1.27
C TYR A 172 5.04 3.58 1.19
N LEU A 173 5.52 4.21 0.12
CA LEU A 173 5.32 5.64 -0.10
C LEU A 173 3.92 5.89 -0.69
N MET A 174 2.93 6.01 0.19
CA MET A 174 1.56 6.39 -0.18
C MET A 174 1.55 7.86 -0.55
N THR A 175 1.57 8.17 -1.86
CA THR A 175 1.65 9.54 -2.34
C THR A 175 0.41 10.34 -1.97
N LEU A 176 0.60 11.55 -1.47
CA LEU A 176 -0.45 12.46 -0.99
C LEU A 176 -0.61 13.68 -1.90
N PRO A 177 -1.83 14.23 -2.04
CA PRO A 177 -2.11 15.38 -2.90
C PRO A 177 -1.56 16.67 -2.27
N LYS A 178 -0.38 17.10 -2.71
CA LYS A 178 0.29 18.33 -2.22
C LYS A 178 -0.66 19.53 -2.25
N HIS A 179 -1.36 19.74 -3.38
CA HIS A 179 -2.26 20.88 -3.58
C HIS A 179 -3.41 20.95 -2.57
N VAL A 180 -3.75 19.82 -1.91
CA VAL A 180 -4.77 19.78 -0.88
C VAL A 180 -4.16 19.95 0.51
N ILE A 181 -3.07 19.22 0.80
CA ILE A 181 -2.58 19.14 2.18
C ILE A 181 -1.49 20.16 2.52
N GLU A 182 -0.94 20.87 1.55
CA GLU A 182 0.07 21.92 1.81
C GLU A 182 -0.45 23.13 2.61
N GLN A 183 -1.78 23.28 2.72
CA GLN A 183 -2.40 24.29 3.55
C GLN A 183 -2.24 24.03 5.07
N TYR A 184 -1.94 22.78 5.47
CA TYR A 184 -1.73 22.40 6.85
C TYR A 184 -0.26 22.53 7.24
N THR A 185 -0.01 23.01 8.44
CA THR A 185 1.32 22.88 9.07
C THR A 185 1.63 21.39 9.36
N GLU A 186 2.89 21.04 9.56
CA GLU A 186 3.26 19.66 9.91
C GLU A 186 2.58 19.18 11.20
N GLU A 187 2.43 20.06 12.19
CA GLU A 187 1.73 19.71 13.43
C GLU A 187 0.22 19.48 13.19
N GLU A 188 -0.41 20.27 12.34
CA GLU A 188 -1.81 20.07 11.96
C GLU A 188 -2.01 18.80 11.14
N LEU A 189 -1.05 18.41 10.29
CA LEU A 189 -1.11 17.17 9.52
C LEU A 189 -1.21 15.91 10.39
N LYS A 190 -0.72 15.96 11.64
CA LYS A 190 -0.83 14.82 12.58
C LYS A 190 -2.26 14.54 13.00
N THR A 191 -3.13 15.53 13.01
CA THR A 191 -4.50 15.44 13.53
C THR A 191 -5.54 15.94 12.54
N ALA A 192 -5.17 16.17 11.27
CA ALA A 192 -6.09 16.69 10.28
C ALA A 192 -7.25 15.72 10.03
N GLU A 193 -8.46 16.16 10.31
CA GLU A 193 -9.71 15.43 10.08
C GLU A 193 -9.88 15.00 8.60
N TRP A 194 -9.21 15.71 7.69
CA TRP A 194 -9.22 15.39 6.26
C TRP A 194 -8.82 13.93 5.98
N PHE A 195 -7.84 13.37 6.72
CA PHE A 195 -7.42 11.98 6.52
C PHE A 195 -8.50 10.95 6.88
N ASN A 196 -9.49 11.34 7.66
CA ASN A 196 -10.61 10.47 8.02
C ASN A 196 -11.64 10.37 6.88
N HIS A 197 -11.77 11.42 6.06
CA HIS A 197 -12.70 11.48 4.94
C HIS A 197 -12.07 12.25 3.78
N PRO A 198 -10.98 11.74 3.18
CA PRO A 198 -10.32 12.44 2.08
C PRO A 198 -11.25 12.54 0.87
N ASP A 199 -11.42 13.77 0.38
CA ASP A 199 -12.21 14.06 -0.81
C ASP A 199 -11.39 14.02 -2.11
N VAL A 200 -10.05 13.99 -1.99
CA VAL A 200 -9.10 13.83 -3.09
C VAL A 200 -8.23 12.61 -2.83
N VAL A 201 -8.30 11.62 -3.71
CA VAL A 201 -7.58 10.35 -3.59
C VAL A 201 -6.96 9.95 -4.91
N SER A 202 -5.89 9.13 -4.88
CA SER A 202 -5.30 8.52 -6.09
C SER A 202 -5.81 7.11 -6.35
N GLY A 203 -6.39 6.47 -5.33
CA GLY A 203 -6.80 5.07 -5.34
C GLY A 203 -8.22 4.83 -5.82
N PRO A 204 -8.60 3.54 -5.92
CA PRO A 204 -9.90 3.12 -6.43
C PRO A 204 -11.09 3.44 -5.50
N TYR A 205 -10.86 3.73 -4.22
CA TYR A 205 -11.93 3.92 -3.25
C TYR A 205 -11.70 5.15 -2.37
N MET A 206 -12.80 5.66 -1.82
CA MET A 206 -12.86 6.80 -0.89
C MET A 206 -13.58 6.36 0.39
N VAL A 207 -13.06 6.73 1.56
CA VAL A 207 -13.74 6.47 2.84
C VAL A 207 -15.04 7.26 2.94
N THR A 208 -16.10 6.62 3.40
CA THR A 208 -17.39 7.23 3.69
C THR A 208 -17.70 7.26 5.18
N ASP A 209 -17.19 6.28 5.92
CA ASP A 209 -17.36 6.19 7.37
C ASP A 209 -16.31 5.25 7.94
N PHE A 210 -15.88 5.46 9.18
CA PHE A 210 -14.99 4.53 9.85
C PHE A 210 -15.08 4.62 11.37
N ASP A 211 -14.83 3.47 11.99
CA ASP A 211 -14.53 3.30 13.41
C ASP A 211 -13.25 2.47 13.49
N VAL A 212 -12.17 3.07 13.98
CA VAL A 212 -10.82 2.51 13.96
C VAL A 212 -10.70 1.11 14.60
N ASP A 213 -11.60 0.81 15.53
CA ASP A 213 -11.61 -0.48 16.25
C ASP A 213 -12.54 -1.52 15.60
N HIS A 214 -13.42 -1.12 14.70
CA HIS A 214 -14.48 -1.98 14.21
C HIS A 214 -14.59 -2.09 12.70
N TYR A 215 -14.54 -0.97 11.94
CA TYR A 215 -14.75 -1.03 10.50
C TYR A 215 -14.27 0.23 9.77
N ILE A 216 -14.08 0.07 8.46
CA ILE A 216 -14.00 1.17 7.50
C ILE A 216 -14.96 0.89 6.35
N SER A 217 -15.76 1.88 5.98
CA SER A 217 -16.64 1.84 4.83
C SER A 217 -16.13 2.71 3.70
N TYR A 218 -16.14 2.17 2.48
CA TYR A 218 -15.67 2.84 1.28
C TYR A 218 -16.74 2.88 0.21
N LYS A 219 -16.67 3.92 -0.63
CA LYS A 219 -17.34 4.00 -1.94
C LYS A 219 -16.32 4.01 -3.06
N ALA A 220 -16.71 3.52 -4.22
CA ALA A 220 -15.88 3.58 -5.42
C ALA A 220 -15.53 5.04 -5.79
N ASN A 221 -14.28 5.26 -6.19
CA ASN A 221 -13.83 6.47 -6.87
C ASN A 221 -14.16 6.31 -8.36
N GLU A 222 -15.26 6.93 -8.81
CA GLU A 222 -15.71 6.86 -10.21
C GLU A 222 -14.72 7.52 -11.17
N ASN A 223 -13.86 8.41 -10.66
CA ASN A 223 -12.83 9.10 -11.43
C ASN A 223 -11.45 8.40 -11.35
N TYR A 224 -11.42 7.13 -10.88
CA TYR A 224 -10.16 6.41 -10.78
C TYR A 224 -9.50 6.27 -12.15
N TRP A 225 -8.29 6.78 -12.30
CA TRP A 225 -7.58 6.90 -13.57
C TRP A 225 -7.20 5.57 -14.23
N LYS A 226 -7.13 4.46 -13.48
CA LYS A 226 -6.99 3.09 -14.01
C LYS A 226 -8.34 2.47 -14.40
N GLY A 227 -9.43 3.19 -14.27
CA GLY A 227 -10.80 2.77 -14.55
C GLY A 227 -11.64 2.59 -13.29
N ALA A 228 -12.91 3.00 -13.36
CA ALA A 228 -13.83 2.92 -12.23
C ALA A 228 -13.94 1.49 -11.68
N PRO A 229 -13.91 1.29 -10.34
CA PRO A 229 -14.12 -0.02 -9.73
C PRO A 229 -15.48 -0.62 -10.13
N LYS A 230 -15.54 -1.93 -10.32
CA LYS A 230 -16.80 -2.64 -10.62
C LYS A 230 -17.68 -2.82 -9.38
N ILE A 231 -17.10 -2.78 -8.19
CA ILE A 231 -17.79 -2.92 -6.90
C ILE A 231 -18.00 -1.53 -6.35
N ALA A 232 -19.26 -1.14 -6.11
CA ALA A 232 -19.60 0.21 -5.67
C ALA A 232 -19.14 0.50 -4.23
N LYS A 233 -19.15 -0.50 -3.35
CA LYS A 233 -18.88 -0.33 -1.92
C LYS A 233 -18.03 -1.46 -1.37
N LEU A 234 -17.10 -1.11 -0.50
CA LEU A 234 -16.31 -2.04 0.30
C LEU A 234 -16.47 -1.71 1.78
N ASN A 235 -16.51 -2.74 2.62
CA ASN A 235 -16.32 -2.59 4.05
C ASN A 235 -15.13 -3.45 4.50
N ILE A 236 -14.20 -2.87 5.24
CA ILE A 236 -13.24 -3.63 6.04
C ILE A 236 -13.88 -3.80 7.42
N LYS A 237 -14.02 -5.04 7.89
CA LYS A 237 -14.55 -5.38 9.20
C LYS A 237 -13.43 -5.97 10.06
N ILE A 238 -13.17 -5.35 11.21
CA ILE A 238 -12.20 -5.83 12.19
C ILE A 238 -12.89 -6.82 13.11
N VAL A 239 -12.45 -8.08 13.07
CA VAL A 239 -13.10 -9.19 13.81
C VAL A 239 -12.03 -10.08 14.45
N SER A 240 -12.41 -10.88 15.44
CA SER A 240 -11.53 -11.94 15.95
C SER A 240 -11.47 -13.12 14.97
N GLY A 241 -10.44 -13.97 15.06
CA GLY A 241 -10.32 -15.17 14.22
C GLY A 241 -11.56 -16.05 14.24
N SER A 242 -12.16 -16.28 15.43
CA SER A 242 -13.38 -17.08 15.58
C SER A 242 -14.61 -16.42 14.95
N GLN A 243 -14.69 -15.09 14.98
CA GLN A 243 -15.74 -14.34 14.29
C GLN A 243 -15.54 -14.35 12.77
N LEU A 244 -14.29 -14.41 12.32
CA LEU A 244 -13.97 -14.49 10.89
C LEU A 244 -14.55 -15.75 10.26
N TYR A 245 -14.33 -16.93 10.88
CA TYR A 245 -14.95 -18.19 10.43
C TYR A 245 -16.47 -18.12 10.42
N ALA A 246 -17.08 -17.65 11.51
CA ALA A 246 -18.53 -17.52 11.59
C ALA A 246 -19.10 -16.55 10.54
N GLY A 247 -18.39 -15.46 10.26
CA GLY A 247 -18.76 -14.48 9.24
C GLY A 247 -18.68 -15.05 7.82
N LEU A 248 -17.64 -15.83 7.50
CA LEU A 248 -17.54 -16.55 6.23
C LEU A 248 -18.64 -17.59 6.08
N GLN A 249 -18.94 -18.35 7.14
CA GLN A 249 -19.99 -19.36 7.13
C GLN A 249 -21.37 -18.74 6.91
N SER A 250 -21.66 -17.60 7.54
CA SER A 250 -22.97 -16.92 7.43
C SER A 250 -23.11 -16.06 6.16
N GLY A 251 -21.99 -15.74 5.48
CA GLY A 251 -21.96 -14.78 4.38
C GLY A 251 -21.99 -13.32 4.82
N GLU A 252 -21.70 -13.04 6.10
CA GLU A 252 -21.51 -11.66 6.60
C GLU A 252 -20.15 -11.10 6.22
N ILE A 253 -19.18 -11.98 5.99
CA ILE A 253 -17.85 -11.68 5.44
C ILE A 253 -17.75 -12.42 4.10
N ASP A 254 -17.43 -11.67 3.05
CA ASP A 254 -17.34 -12.18 1.69
C ASP A 254 -15.93 -12.66 1.35
N ILE A 255 -14.90 -11.96 1.87
CA ILE A 255 -13.49 -12.25 1.61
C ILE A 255 -12.64 -11.88 2.82
N THR A 256 -11.55 -12.60 3.04
CA THR A 256 -10.52 -12.21 3.99
C THR A 256 -9.53 -11.23 3.34
N GLN A 257 -8.74 -10.51 4.14
CA GLN A 257 -7.69 -9.64 3.60
C GLN A 257 -6.77 -10.42 2.66
N PRO A 258 -6.63 -9.98 1.39
CA PRO A 258 -5.90 -10.77 0.39
C PRO A 258 -4.37 -10.72 0.55
N THR A 259 -3.85 -9.76 1.32
CA THR A 259 -2.39 -9.54 1.46
C THR A 259 -1.73 -10.34 2.58
N MET A 260 -2.52 -10.99 3.43
CA MET A 260 -1.99 -11.83 4.52
C MET A 260 -2.99 -12.90 4.95
N SER A 261 -2.49 -13.98 5.55
CA SER A 261 -3.35 -14.98 6.18
C SER A 261 -3.88 -14.45 7.52
N VAL A 262 -5.20 -14.39 7.63
CA VAL A 262 -5.91 -13.95 8.85
C VAL A 262 -6.75 -15.08 9.45
N ILE A 263 -6.81 -16.24 8.80
CA ILE A 263 -7.54 -17.42 9.28
C ILE A 263 -6.62 -18.16 10.26
N PRO A 264 -7.07 -18.44 11.50
CA PRO A 264 -6.32 -19.30 12.42
C PRO A 264 -6.09 -20.69 11.84
N GLU A 265 -4.93 -21.30 12.09
CA GLU A 265 -4.57 -22.62 11.54
C GLU A 265 -5.56 -23.70 11.93
N GLU A 266 -6.09 -23.66 13.17
CA GLU A 266 -7.13 -24.56 13.67
C GLU A 266 -8.44 -24.49 12.89
N ASP A 267 -8.69 -23.43 12.14
CA ASP A 267 -9.93 -23.24 11.38
C ASP A 267 -9.77 -23.60 9.89
N TYR A 268 -8.58 -23.93 9.40
CA TYR A 268 -8.34 -24.18 7.97
C TYR A 268 -9.25 -25.25 7.41
N ASP A 269 -9.29 -26.45 8.01
CA ASP A 269 -10.14 -27.57 7.55
C ASP A 269 -11.63 -27.18 7.57
N SER A 270 -12.03 -26.39 8.56
CA SER A 270 -13.41 -25.93 8.72
C SER A 270 -13.81 -24.92 7.63
N VAL A 271 -12.89 -24.01 7.27
CA VAL A 271 -13.10 -23.04 6.18
C VAL A 271 -13.13 -23.73 4.83
N GLU A 272 -12.21 -24.68 4.59
CA GLU A 272 -12.20 -25.47 3.35
C GLU A 272 -13.49 -26.28 3.14
N ALA A 273 -14.12 -26.71 4.22
CA ALA A 273 -15.37 -27.45 4.16
C ALA A 273 -16.60 -26.59 3.85
N LEU A 274 -16.48 -25.26 3.85
CA LEU A 274 -17.58 -24.36 3.53
C LEU A 274 -17.90 -24.41 2.03
N SER A 275 -19.17 -24.63 1.71
CA SER A 275 -19.63 -24.71 0.31
C SER A 275 -19.82 -23.36 -0.39
N ASN A 276 -19.83 -22.29 0.38
CA ASN A 276 -20.08 -20.91 -0.10
C ASN A 276 -18.81 -20.08 -0.26
N VAL A 277 -17.62 -20.64 0.02
CA VAL A 277 -16.34 -19.97 -0.14
C VAL A 277 -15.42 -20.74 -1.08
N ASN A 278 -14.52 -20.04 -1.73
CA ASN A 278 -13.42 -20.61 -2.51
C ASN A 278 -12.12 -20.28 -1.78
N VAL A 279 -11.33 -21.29 -1.44
CA VAL A 279 -10.06 -21.13 -0.75
C VAL A 279 -8.93 -21.10 -1.76
N VAL A 280 -8.09 -20.07 -1.68
CA VAL A 280 -6.91 -19.88 -2.51
C VAL A 280 -5.70 -19.77 -1.58
N TYR A 281 -4.70 -20.59 -1.82
CA TYR A 281 -3.42 -20.54 -1.11
C TYR A 281 -2.42 -19.74 -1.91
N GLY A 282 -1.83 -18.71 -1.27
CA GLY A 282 -0.70 -17.99 -1.83
C GLY A 282 0.62 -18.71 -1.53
N GLU A 283 1.69 -18.32 -2.23
CA GLU A 283 3.03 -18.74 -1.90
C GLU A 283 3.48 -18.14 -0.57
N PRO A 284 4.28 -18.84 0.25
CA PRO A 284 4.81 -18.29 1.49
C PRO A 284 5.72 -17.09 1.23
N VAL A 285 5.37 -15.92 1.76
CA VAL A 285 6.13 -14.67 1.57
C VAL A 285 6.89 -14.22 2.83
N THR A 286 6.62 -14.87 3.97
CA THR A 286 7.20 -14.52 5.26
C THR A 286 7.82 -15.74 5.92
N ASN A 287 8.79 -15.49 6.79
CA ASN A 287 9.35 -16.52 7.68
C ASN A 287 9.39 -15.98 9.11
N GLN A 288 9.31 -16.88 10.08
CA GLN A 288 9.59 -16.58 11.47
C GLN A 288 11.04 -16.92 11.78
N SER A 289 11.73 -16.01 12.43
CA SER A 289 13.15 -16.18 12.77
C SER A 289 13.37 -15.92 14.25
N VAL A 290 14.22 -16.75 14.86
CA VAL A 290 14.70 -16.55 16.22
C VAL A 290 16.09 -15.92 16.17
N PHE A 291 16.21 -14.68 16.66
CA PHE A 291 17.47 -13.99 16.76
C PHE A 291 18.09 -14.23 18.14
N ILE A 292 19.28 -14.81 18.18
CA ILE A 292 19.98 -15.12 19.42
C ILE A 292 21.11 -14.12 19.64
N GLN A 293 21.02 -13.35 20.72
CA GLN A 293 22.10 -12.43 21.11
C GLN A 293 23.33 -13.22 21.56
N THR A 294 24.38 -13.24 20.75
CA THR A 294 25.57 -14.06 20.95
C THR A 294 26.40 -13.64 22.18
N LYS A 295 26.27 -12.39 22.64
CA LYS A 295 26.89 -11.96 23.92
C LYS A 295 26.26 -12.64 25.13
N ASN A 296 24.94 -12.89 25.09
CA ASN A 296 24.20 -13.53 26.18
C ASN A 296 24.25 -15.06 26.11
N VAL A 297 24.36 -15.60 24.86
CA VAL A 297 24.47 -17.05 24.61
C VAL A 297 25.74 -17.31 23.80
N PRO A 298 26.95 -17.22 24.43
CA PRO A 298 28.21 -17.28 23.68
C PRO A 298 28.55 -18.68 23.17
N ASP A 299 28.12 -19.76 23.84
CA ASP A 299 28.41 -21.13 23.41
C ASP A 299 27.54 -21.52 22.20
N VAL A 300 28.22 -21.84 21.10
CA VAL A 300 27.57 -22.25 19.85
C VAL A 300 26.71 -23.51 20.02
N ARG A 301 27.13 -24.45 20.91
CA ARG A 301 26.40 -25.69 21.17
C ARG A 301 25.05 -25.41 21.84
N VAL A 302 24.98 -24.40 22.71
CA VAL A 302 23.72 -23.96 23.32
C VAL A 302 22.81 -23.36 22.27
N ARG A 303 23.32 -22.50 21.38
CA ARG A 303 22.52 -21.95 20.28
C ARG A 303 21.99 -23.03 19.32
N GLN A 304 22.83 -24.04 19.01
CA GLN A 304 22.40 -25.19 18.21
C GLN A 304 21.34 -26.02 18.93
N ALA A 305 21.50 -26.25 20.24
CA ALA A 305 20.50 -26.97 21.03
C ALA A 305 19.15 -26.25 21.06
N MET A 306 19.15 -24.90 21.10
CA MET A 306 17.92 -24.10 20.99
C MET A 306 17.21 -24.31 19.64
N LEU A 307 17.97 -24.39 18.54
CA LEU A 307 17.41 -24.66 17.21
C LEU A 307 16.81 -26.08 17.12
N TYR A 308 17.46 -27.08 17.71
CA TYR A 308 16.93 -28.45 17.76
C TYR A 308 15.73 -28.64 18.69
N ALA A 309 15.45 -27.66 19.55
CA ALA A 309 14.30 -27.68 20.46
C ALA A 309 13.06 -26.98 19.89
N ILE A 310 13.16 -26.41 18.69
CA ILE A 310 12.03 -25.83 17.96
C ILE A 310 11.39 -26.97 17.18
N ASP A 311 10.11 -27.25 17.49
CA ASP A 311 9.29 -28.22 16.79
C ASP A 311 8.53 -27.54 15.65
#